data_3de73e59defdbb2a1e2aaf9312d513b2
#
_entry.id   3de73e59defdbb2a1e2aaf9312d513b2
#
_cell.length_a   1.000
_cell.length_b   1.000
_cell.length_c   1.000
_cell.angle_alpha   90.00
_cell.angle_beta   90.00
_cell.angle_gamma   90.00
#
_symmetry.space_group_name_H-M   'P 1'
#
loop_
_entity.id
_entity.type
_entity.pdbx_description
1 polymer ?
#
loop_
_entity_poly.entity_id
_entity_poly.type
_entity_poly.pdbx_seq_one_letter_code
_entity_poly.pdbx_strand_id
1 'polypeptide(L)'
;MKKINFKKIAKEVIETEIRSLKKLKTNINQSFNKAVEAILSCKNGKVVISGVGKSGIIGKKISSTLSSVGVPSFFVDASACSHGDLGQISSNDVLILVSFSGESAELKNIIQYANRNKKITLIGIMSKKNSILYKSADIKLLIPNVIEAGPGNIVPTSSTIVQLSIGDALAIATMKFRNFGKLDFKKFHPSGSLGKILKTVDDLMLTGKKIPFVRENITMKDALKVINKKKLGVLLVCNKKKKLLV
;
A
#
# COMPACT_ATOMS: atom_id res chain seq x y z
N MET A 1 15.20 -6.81 -44.52
CA MET A 1 15.03 -6.74 -43.06
C MET A 1 14.19 -7.93 -42.57
N LYS A 2 14.65 -8.71 -41.57
CA LYS A 2 13.83 -9.77 -40.98
C LYS A 2 12.57 -9.12 -40.36
N LYS A 3 11.40 -9.61 -40.72
CA LYS A 3 10.12 -9.11 -40.18
C LYS A 3 10.05 -9.45 -38.69
N ILE A 4 10.23 -8.45 -37.84
CA ILE A 4 10.22 -8.63 -36.38
C ILE A 4 8.78 -8.90 -35.92
N ASN A 5 8.59 -9.98 -35.15
CA ASN A 5 7.29 -10.32 -34.60
C ASN A 5 7.18 -9.82 -33.14
N PHE A 6 6.76 -8.59 -32.96
CA PHE A 6 6.61 -7.96 -31.64
C PHE A 6 5.65 -8.69 -30.70
N LYS A 7 4.58 -9.31 -31.23
CA LYS A 7 3.64 -10.12 -30.42
C LYS A 7 4.36 -11.35 -29.81
N LYS A 8 5.27 -11.97 -30.55
CA LYS A 8 6.05 -13.11 -30.06
C LYS A 8 6.97 -12.65 -28.92
N ILE A 9 7.67 -11.53 -29.10
CA ILE A 9 8.56 -10.97 -28.08
C ILE A 9 7.78 -10.67 -26.80
N ALA A 10 6.60 -10.02 -26.89
CA ALA A 10 5.78 -9.73 -25.72
C ALA A 10 5.38 -11.00 -24.95
N LYS A 11 4.97 -12.07 -25.66
CA LYS A 11 4.64 -13.35 -25.04
C LYS A 11 5.83 -14.00 -24.33
N GLU A 12 7.02 -13.95 -24.95
CA GLU A 12 8.26 -14.49 -24.37
C GLU A 12 8.66 -13.76 -23.08
N VAL A 13 8.53 -12.41 -23.03
CA VAL A 13 8.76 -11.62 -21.84
C VAL A 13 7.82 -12.06 -20.72
N ILE A 14 6.51 -12.06 -20.99
CA ILE A 14 5.50 -12.43 -19.99
C ILE A 14 5.71 -13.87 -19.49
N GLU A 15 6.04 -14.82 -20.37
CA GLU A 15 6.29 -16.20 -19.97
C GLU A 15 7.52 -16.33 -19.06
N THR A 16 8.55 -15.51 -19.27
CA THR A 16 9.75 -15.47 -18.43
C THR A 16 9.41 -14.94 -17.03
N GLU A 17 8.57 -13.92 -16.96
CA GLU A 17 8.08 -13.36 -15.69
C GLU A 17 7.16 -14.36 -14.95
N ILE A 18 6.27 -15.05 -15.65
CA ILE A 18 5.42 -16.12 -15.07
C ILE A 18 6.27 -17.22 -14.43
N ARG A 19 7.31 -17.67 -15.13
CA ARG A 19 8.25 -18.67 -14.56
C ARG A 19 8.94 -18.16 -13.31
N SER A 20 9.30 -16.89 -13.28
CA SER A 20 9.93 -16.24 -12.12
C SER A 20 8.98 -16.16 -10.93
N LEU A 21 7.70 -15.84 -11.16
CA LEU A 21 6.65 -15.84 -10.14
C LEU A 21 6.34 -17.24 -9.60
N LYS A 22 6.35 -18.28 -10.47
CA LYS A 22 6.21 -19.67 -10.01
C LYS A 22 7.34 -20.06 -9.05
N LYS A 23 8.59 -19.68 -9.35
CA LYS A 23 9.73 -19.87 -8.44
C LYS A 23 9.56 -19.10 -7.14
N LEU A 24 9.07 -17.84 -7.18
CA LEU A 24 8.81 -17.07 -5.97
C LEU A 24 7.81 -17.80 -5.07
N LYS A 25 6.70 -18.29 -5.64
CA LYS A 25 5.66 -19.00 -4.88
C LYS A 25 6.23 -20.17 -4.07
N THR A 26 7.15 -20.94 -4.64
CA THR A 26 7.77 -22.08 -3.94
C THR A 26 8.83 -21.65 -2.92
N ASN A 27 9.36 -20.43 -3.01
CA ASN A 27 10.34 -19.89 -2.06
C ASN A 27 9.72 -19.28 -0.78
N ILE A 28 8.41 -19.04 -0.77
CA ILE A 28 7.72 -18.50 0.42
C ILE A 28 7.86 -19.49 1.57
N ASN A 29 8.38 -19.00 2.68
CA ASN A 29 8.68 -19.80 3.86
C ASN A 29 8.35 -19.04 5.17
N GLN A 30 8.76 -19.56 6.31
CA GLN A 30 8.47 -18.96 7.62
C GLN A 30 9.02 -17.53 7.81
N SER A 31 10.04 -17.11 7.06
CA SER A 31 10.50 -15.72 7.13
C SER A 31 9.43 -14.74 6.64
N PHE A 32 8.55 -15.17 5.75
CA PHE A 32 7.42 -14.35 5.32
C PHE A 32 6.44 -14.08 6.48
N ASN A 33 6.10 -15.11 7.27
CA ASN A 33 5.26 -14.94 8.45
C ASN A 33 5.89 -13.98 9.46
N LYS A 34 7.20 -14.15 9.74
CA LYS A 34 7.95 -13.24 10.63
C LYS A 34 7.91 -11.79 10.14
N ALA A 35 8.00 -11.56 8.82
CA ALA A 35 7.92 -10.22 8.25
C ALA A 35 6.52 -9.60 8.44
N VAL A 36 5.46 -10.37 8.21
CA VAL A 36 4.08 -9.92 8.47
C VAL A 36 3.87 -9.62 9.96
N GLU A 37 4.33 -10.48 10.84
CA GLU A 37 4.26 -10.30 12.30
C GLU A 37 5.00 -9.03 12.75
N ALA A 38 6.20 -8.76 12.21
CA ALA A 38 6.95 -7.54 12.48
C ALA A 38 6.17 -6.29 12.05
N ILE A 39 5.58 -6.29 10.85
CA ILE A 39 4.74 -5.19 10.37
C ILE A 39 3.52 -4.99 11.28
N LEU A 40 2.85 -6.05 11.70
CA LEU A 40 1.68 -6.00 12.59
C LEU A 40 2.02 -5.50 13.99
N SER A 41 3.21 -5.83 14.47
CA SER A 41 3.72 -5.42 15.80
C SER A 41 4.19 -3.97 15.83
N CYS A 42 4.35 -3.32 14.69
CA CYS A 42 4.80 -1.93 14.57
C CYS A 42 3.67 -0.94 14.93
N LYS A 43 3.27 -0.91 16.22
CA LYS A 43 2.12 -0.09 16.67
C LYS A 43 2.45 1.39 16.85
N ASN A 44 3.65 1.70 17.34
CA ASN A 44 4.11 3.06 17.66
C ASN A 44 5.21 3.56 16.72
N GLY A 45 5.33 2.92 15.57
CA GLY A 45 6.27 3.24 14.51
C GLY A 45 5.57 3.20 13.15
N LYS A 46 6.36 3.16 12.13
CA LYS A 46 5.93 3.06 10.72
C LYS A 46 6.81 2.08 9.96
N VAL A 47 6.35 1.66 8.80
CA VAL A 47 7.15 0.85 7.89
C VAL A 47 7.88 1.78 6.93
N VAL A 48 9.19 1.86 7.08
CA VAL A 48 10.06 2.63 6.19
C VAL A 48 10.62 1.70 5.14
N ILE A 49 10.51 2.08 3.87
CA ILE A 49 11.03 1.26 2.76
C ILE A 49 12.09 2.04 2.02
N SER A 50 13.17 1.37 1.65
CA SER A 50 14.23 1.97 0.83
C SER A 50 14.77 0.97 -0.19
N GLY A 51 15.37 1.51 -1.24
CA GLY A 51 15.97 0.77 -2.34
C GLY A 51 16.54 1.72 -3.37
N VAL A 52 17.32 1.19 -4.32
CA VAL A 52 18.02 1.98 -5.34
C VAL A 52 17.51 1.63 -6.74
N GLY A 53 17.45 2.61 -7.63
CA GLY A 53 17.08 2.42 -9.03
C GLY A 53 15.71 1.76 -9.20
N LYS A 54 15.63 0.69 -9.99
CA LYS A 54 14.36 -0.04 -10.22
C LYS A 54 13.80 -0.65 -8.93
N SER A 55 14.66 -1.18 -8.04
CA SER A 55 14.24 -1.68 -6.73
C SER A 55 13.67 -0.56 -5.84
N GLY A 56 14.19 0.67 -5.94
CA GLY A 56 13.64 1.84 -5.25
C GLY A 56 12.24 2.21 -5.75
N ILE A 57 12.01 2.16 -7.07
CA ILE A 57 10.66 2.37 -7.66
C ILE A 57 9.68 1.33 -7.13
N ILE A 58 10.09 0.07 -7.06
CA ILE A 58 9.27 -1.00 -6.48
C ILE A 58 9.05 -0.76 -4.98
N GLY A 59 10.06 -0.34 -4.24
CA GLY A 59 9.95 0.04 -2.83
C GLY A 59 8.92 1.15 -2.60
N LYS A 60 8.91 2.18 -3.44
CA LYS A 60 7.89 3.25 -3.46
C LYS A 60 6.48 2.67 -3.62
N LYS A 61 6.29 1.74 -4.58
CA LYS A 61 5.00 1.09 -4.81
C LYS A 61 4.56 0.26 -3.61
N ILE A 62 5.46 -0.49 -3.01
CA ILE A 62 5.17 -1.31 -1.83
C ILE A 62 4.73 -0.43 -0.66
N SER A 63 5.44 0.67 -0.40
CA SER A 63 5.09 1.61 0.66
C SER A 63 3.69 2.23 0.44
N SER A 64 3.39 2.65 -0.78
CA SER A 64 2.08 3.17 -1.16
C SER A 64 0.96 2.13 -0.95
N THR A 65 1.23 0.86 -1.29
CA THR A 65 0.26 -0.23 -1.10
C THR A 65 0.00 -0.50 0.39
N LEU A 66 1.05 -0.55 1.23
CA LEU A 66 0.92 -0.69 2.69
C LEU A 66 0.11 0.47 3.28
N SER A 67 0.40 1.72 2.89
CA SER A 67 -0.36 2.89 3.33
C SER A 67 -1.84 2.78 2.95
N SER A 68 -2.13 2.29 1.74
CA SER A 68 -3.51 2.14 1.25
C SER A 68 -4.34 1.12 2.02
N VAL A 69 -3.69 0.18 2.69
CA VAL A 69 -4.33 -0.83 3.56
C VAL A 69 -4.19 -0.49 5.05
N GLY A 70 -3.88 0.77 5.37
CA GLY A 70 -3.89 1.29 6.73
C GLY A 70 -2.64 0.97 7.56
N VAL A 71 -1.53 0.61 6.93
CA VAL A 71 -0.22 0.49 7.57
C VAL A 71 0.56 1.79 7.33
N PRO A 72 0.86 2.60 8.35
CA PRO A 72 1.68 3.80 8.16
C PRO A 72 3.01 3.43 7.51
N SER A 73 3.22 3.87 6.29
CA SER A 73 4.41 3.52 5.51
C SER A 73 4.81 4.66 4.57
N PHE A 74 6.11 4.84 4.37
CA PHE A 74 6.65 5.74 3.38
C PHE A 74 7.97 5.21 2.81
N PHE A 75 8.38 5.76 1.69
CA PHE A 75 9.64 5.45 1.04
C PHE A 75 10.67 6.54 1.34
N VAL A 76 11.88 6.14 1.67
CA VAL A 76 13.03 7.01 1.83
C VAL A 76 14.06 6.69 0.75
N ASP A 77 14.62 7.72 0.12
CA ASP A 77 15.64 7.52 -0.91
C ASP A 77 16.98 7.14 -0.26
N ALA A 78 17.57 6.04 -0.74
CA ALA A 78 18.82 5.55 -0.18
C ALA A 78 19.99 6.54 -0.32
N SER A 79 20.02 7.32 -1.40
CA SER A 79 21.05 8.33 -1.63
C SER A 79 20.88 9.50 -0.66
N ALA A 80 19.64 9.96 -0.43
CA ALA A 80 19.34 11.05 0.50
C ALA A 80 19.63 10.66 1.96
N CYS A 81 19.56 9.39 2.30
CA CYS A 81 19.92 8.89 3.64
C CYS A 81 21.38 9.23 4.01
N SER A 82 22.29 9.33 3.05
CA SER A 82 23.67 9.75 3.29
C SER A 82 23.82 11.24 3.62
N HIS A 83 22.75 12.02 3.43
CA HIS A 83 22.69 13.47 3.59
C HIS A 83 21.67 13.94 4.63
N GLY A 84 21.31 13.07 5.59
CA GLY A 84 20.48 13.43 6.74
C GLY A 84 19.15 12.71 6.82
N ASP A 85 18.62 12.13 5.74
CA ASP A 85 17.30 11.48 5.72
C ASP A 85 17.23 10.21 6.59
N LEU A 86 18.37 9.69 7.10
CA LEU A 86 18.37 8.69 8.17
C LEU A 86 17.58 9.15 9.39
N GLY A 87 17.50 10.45 9.65
CA GLY A 87 16.69 11.03 10.72
C GLY A 87 15.17 10.78 10.59
N GLN A 88 14.69 10.37 9.42
CA GLN A 88 13.30 9.98 9.22
C GLN A 88 12.99 8.57 9.76
N ILE A 89 14.01 7.78 10.13
CA ILE A 89 13.88 6.41 10.64
C ILE A 89 14.01 6.44 12.16
N SER A 90 12.97 6.03 12.85
CA SER A 90 12.88 6.00 14.31
C SER A 90 13.14 4.61 14.87
N SER A 91 13.50 4.52 16.14
CA SER A 91 13.83 3.25 16.81
C SER A 91 12.69 2.22 16.86
N ASN A 92 11.44 2.65 16.70
CA ASN A 92 10.28 1.74 16.72
C ASN A 92 9.78 1.36 15.32
N ASP A 93 10.53 1.73 14.28
CA ASP A 93 10.14 1.48 12.90
C ASP A 93 10.53 0.07 12.46
N VAL A 94 9.80 -0.44 11.47
CA VAL A 94 10.22 -1.57 10.65
C VAL A 94 10.84 -1.03 9.38
N LEU A 95 12.08 -1.39 9.11
CA LEU A 95 12.81 -0.97 7.91
C LEU A 95 12.86 -2.11 6.90
N ILE A 96 12.33 -1.89 5.71
CA ILE A 96 12.37 -2.85 4.59
C ILE A 96 13.33 -2.34 3.53
N LEU A 97 14.41 -3.07 3.29
CA LEU A 97 15.35 -2.77 2.21
C LEU A 97 15.16 -3.70 1.03
N VAL A 98 14.98 -3.11 -0.15
CA VAL A 98 14.74 -3.82 -1.41
C VAL A 98 15.95 -3.72 -2.31
N SER A 99 16.62 -4.84 -2.54
CA SER A 99 17.79 -4.91 -3.43
C SER A 99 17.93 -6.32 -3.99
N PHE A 100 17.80 -6.49 -5.31
CA PHE A 100 17.91 -7.82 -5.92
C PHE A 100 19.25 -8.49 -5.62
N SER A 101 20.36 -7.78 -5.81
CA SER A 101 21.70 -8.29 -5.47
C SER A 101 21.96 -8.34 -3.96
N GLY A 102 21.32 -7.47 -3.18
CA GLY A 102 21.62 -7.24 -1.77
C GLY A 102 22.96 -6.54 -1.52
N GLU A 103 23.60 -5.99 -2.57
CA GLU A 103 24.95 -5.44 -2.54
C GLU A 103 25.01 -3.96 -2.94
N SER A 104 23.87 -3.27 -3.06
CA SER A 104 23.82 -1.85 -3.42
C SER A 104 24.62 -1.01 -2.43
N ALA A 105 25.59 -0.24 -2.92
CA ALA A 105 26.52 0.50 -2.08
C ALA A 105 25.80 1.56 -1.22
N GLU A 106 24.77 2.19 -1.78
CA GLU A 106 23.97 3.23 -1.14
C GLU A 106 23.22 2.70 0.09
N LEU A 107 22.91 1.40 0.15
CA LEU A 107 22.25 0.79 1.29
C LEU A 107 23.15 0.54 2.50
N LYS A 108 24.47 0.63 2.33
CA LYS A 108 25.44 0.34 3.41
C LYS A 108 25.22 1.24 4.63
N ASN A 109 25.03 2.55 4.40
CA ASN A 109 24.83 3.52 5.49
C ASN A 109 23.53 3.25 6.24
N ILE A 110 22.46 2.91 5.53
CA ILE A 110 21.14 2.56 6.12
C ILE A 110 21.25 1.26 6.92
N ILE A 111 21.95 0.25 6.38
CA ILE A 111 22.20 -1.03 7.08
C ILE A 111 23.00 -0.80 8.36
N GLN A 112 24.07 0.01 8.31
CA GLN A 112 24.86 0.33 9.49
C GLN A 112 24.05 1.09 10.55
N TYR A 113 23.21 2.03 10.11
CA TYR A 113 22.29 2.76 11.00
C TYR A 113 21.32 1.81 11.71
N ALA A 114 20.67 0.92 10.97
CA ALA A 114 19.75 -0.07 11.54
C ALA A 114 20.46 -1.00 12.52
N ASN A 115 21.66 -1.50 12.17
CA ASN A 115 22.44 -2.39 13.03
C ASN A 115 22.90 -1.74 14.35
N ARG A 116 23.12 -0.42 14.37
CA ARG A 116 23.43 0.34 15.60
C ARG A 116 22.18 0.57 16.45
N ASN A 117 21.01 0.62 15.85
CA ASN A 117 19.72 0.87 16.52
C ASN A 117 18.93 -0.44 16.64
N LYS A 118 19.28 -1.29 17.60
CA LYS A 118 18.72 -2.65 17.78
C LYS A 118 17.21 -2.73 17.97
N LYS A 119 16.52 -1.61 18.15
CA LYS A 119 15.05 -1.54 18.22
C LYS A 119 14.40 -1.48 16.83
N ILE A 120 15.17 -1.13 15.78
CA ILE A 120 14.69 -1.18 14.39
C ILE A 120 14.70 -2.63 13.94
N THR A 121 13.59 -3.13 13.45
CA THR A 121 13.54 -4.45 12.79
C THR A 121 13.89 -4.30 11.33
N LEU A 122 15.03 -4.82 10.90
CA LEU A 122 15.50 -4.78 9.52
C LEU A 122 15.01 -6.01 8.74
N ILE A 123 14.16 -5.77 7.74
CA ILE A 123 13.70 -6.78 6.78
C ILE A 123 14.44 -6.56 5.46
N GLY A 124 15.10 -7.58 4.96
CA GLY A 124 15.76 -7.53 3.66
C GLY A 124 15.01 -8.35 2.60
N ILE A 125 14.77 -7.77 1.43
CA ILE A 125 14.27 -8.46 0.23
C ILE A 125 15.40 -8.56 -0.78
N MET A 126 15.98 -9.76 -0.96
CA MET A 126 17.15 -9.99 -1.81
C MET A 126 17.18 -11.40 -2.41
N SER A 127 17.99 -11.62 -3.44
CA SER A 127 18.16 -12.94 -4.07
C SER A 127 19.43 -13.69 -3.63
N LYS A 128 20.46 -12.99 -3.10
CA LYS A 128 21.77 -13.61 -2.77
C LYS A 128 21.94 -13.81 -1.26
N LYS A 129 22.15 -15.06 -0.84
CA LYS A 129 22.38 -15.44 0.56
C LYS A 129 23.67 -14.87 1.16
N ASN A 130 24.68 -14.56 0.35
CA ASN A 130 25.97 -14.07 0.85
C ASN A 130 26.09 -12.54 0.81
N SER A 131 25.03 -11.83 0.42
CA SER A 131 25.02 -10.37 0.31
C SER A 131 25.11 -9.68 1.67
N ILE A 132 25.57 -8.42 1.66
CA ILE A 132 25.64 -7.60 2.86
C ILE A 132 24.24 -7.43 3.49
N LEU A 133 23.19 -7.25 2.67
CA LEU A 133 21.84 -7.13 3.16
C LEU A 133 21.35 -8.44 3.82
N TYR A 134 21.65 -9.59 3.23
CA TYR A 134 21.28 -10.88 3.83
C TYR A 134 21.95 -11.12 5.17
N LYS A 135 23.24 -10.78 5.31
CA LYS A 135 23.99 -10.96 6.56
C LYS A 135 23.48 -10.02 7.66
N SER A 136 23.03 -8.84 7.29
CA SER A 136 22.65 -7.78 8.23
C SER A 136 21.18 -7.77 8.61
N ALA A 137 20.28 -8.31 7.78
CA ALA A 137 18.86 -8.29 8.04
C ALA A 137 18.46 -9.25 9.18
N ASP A 138 17.56 -8.80 10.05
CA ASP A 138 16.93 -9.62 11.08
C ASP A 138 15.99 -10.64 10.44
N ILE A 139 15.20 -10.19 9.47
CA ILE A 139 14.28 -11.03 8.71
C ILE A 139 14.68 -11.03 7.23
N LYS A 140 14.89 -12.21 6.68
CA LYS A 140 15.45 -12.42 5.35
C LYS A 140 14.38 -12.96 4.41
N LEU A 141 13.81 -12.10 3.58
CA LEU A 141 12.90 -12.48 2.51
C LEU A 141 13.73 -12.80 1.26
N LEU A 142 14.20 -14.05 1.20
CA LEU A 142 14.99 -14.51 0.08
C LEU A 142 14.07 -14.78 -1.12
N ILE A 143 14.20 -13.96 -2.16
CA ILE A 143 13.52 -14.15 -3.45
C ILE A 143 14.39 -14.99 -4.38
N PRO A 144 13.79 -15.72 -5.37
CA PRO A 144 14.57 -16.56 -6.26
C PRO A 144 15.54 -15.74 -7.12
N ASN A 145 16.68 -16.31 -7.43
CA ASN A 145 17.51 -15.80 -8.52
C ASN A 145 16.79 -16.08 -9.85
N VAL A 146 16.52 -15.05 -10.63
CA VAL A 146 15.72 -15.11 -11.85
C VAL A 146 16.51 -14.58 -13.04
N ILE A 147 16.10 -15.02 -14.23
CA ILE A 147 16.65 -14.54 -15.50
C ILE A 147 15.80 -13.35 -15.93
N GLU A 148 16.45 -12.24 -16.26
CA GLU A 148 15.74 -11.07 -16.78
C GLU A 148 15.22 -11.34 -18.19
N ALA A 149 14.05 -10.79 -18.53
CA ALA A 149 13.50 -10.94 -19.86
C ALA A 149 14.20 -10.00 -20.85
N GLY A 150 14.53 -10.53 -22.02
CA GLY A 150 15.13 -9.78 -23.11
C GLY A 150 16.59 -10.09 -23.40
N PRO A 151 17.16 -9.47 -24.43
CA PRO A 151 18.51 -9.73 -24.88
C PRO A 151 19.57 -9.49 -23.79
N GLY A 152 20.43 -10.46 -23.60
CA GLY A 152 21.54 -10.36 -22.64
C GLY A 152 21.16 -10.39 -21.17
N ASN A 153 19.88 -10.53 -20.81
CA ASN A 153 19.40 -10.55 -19.43
C ASN A 153 19.83 -9.33 -18.59
N ILE A 154 19.86 -8.14 -19.21
CA ILE A 154 20.44 -6.92 -18.62
C ILE A 154 19.37 -6.06 -17.95
N VAL A 155 18.18 -5.95 -18.58
CA VAL A 155 17.15 -5.01 -18.14
C VAL A 155 16.34 -5.63 -16.99
N PRO A 156 16.29 -4.98 -15.81
CA PRO A 156 15.47 -5.46 -14.70
C PRO A 156 13.97 -5.54 -15.06
N THR A 157 13.46 -6.75 -15.15
CA THR A 157 12.09 -7.12 -15.49
C THR A 157 11.61 -8.19 -14.51
N SER A 158 12.05 -9.44 -14.69
CA SER A 158 11.70 -10.56 -13.80
C SER A 158 12.07 -10.30 -12.34
N SER A 159 13.21 -9.68 -12.08
CA SER A 159 13.62 -9.33 -10.72
C SER A 159 12.67 -8.31 -10.09
N THR A 160 12.19 -7.33 -10.85
CA THR A 160 11.28 -6.31 -10.35
C THR A 160 9.88 -6.84 -10.12
N ILE A 161 9.35 -7.71 -10.98
CA ILE A 161 8.03 -8.33 -10.79
C ILE A 161 8.00 -9.24 -9.56
N VAL A 162 9.09 -9.97 -9.29
CA VAL A 162 9.24 -10.81 -8.10
C VAL A 162 9.28 -9.95 -6.82
N GLN A 163 10.05 -8.85 -6.82
CA GLN A 163 10.07 -7.89 -5.69
C GLN A 163 8.70 -7.26 -5.45
N LEU A 164 8.02 -6.86 -6.52
CA LEU A 164 6.68 -6.31 -6.44
C LEU A 164 5.69 -7.30 -5.83
N SER A 165 5.70 -8.53 -6.32
CA SER A 165 4.74 -9.56 -5.89
C SER A 165 4.89 -9.96 -4.42
N ILE A 166 6.13 -10.06 -3.90
CA ILE A 166 6.33 -10.34 -2.47
C ILE A 166 5.89 -9.15 -1.61
N GLY A 167 6.09 -7.91 -2.08
CA GLY A 167 5.62 -6.71 -1.42
C GLY A 167 4.09 -6.64 -1.36
N ASP A 168 3.40 -6.96 -2.44
CA ASP A 168 1.94 -7.06 -2.48
C ASP A 168 1.42 -8.16 -1.55
N ALA A 169 2.10 -9.30 -1.51
CA ALA A 169 1.76 -10.38 -0.60
C ALA A 169 1.87 -9.94 0.87
N LEU A 170 2.90 -9.18 1.25
CA LEU A 170 3.04 -8.61 2.60
C LEU A 170 1.86 -7.68 2.93
N ALA A 171 1.52 -6.77 2.03
CA ALA A 171 0.42 -5.82 2.23
C ALA A 171 -0.93 -6.54 2.39
N ILE A 172 -1.22 -7.51 1.53
CA ILE A 172 -2.49 -8.26 1.57
C ILE A 172 -2.56 -9.19 2.79
N ALA A 173 -1.46 -9.84 3.18
CA ALA A 173 -1.43 -10.65 4.40
C ALA A 173 -1.70 -9.80 5.65
N THR A 174 -1.07 -8.62 5.74
CA THR A 174 -1.29 -7.64 6.82
C THR A 174 -2.73 -7.14 6.83
N MET A 175 -3.28 -6.80 5.67
CA MET A 175 -4.68 -6.37 5.48
C MET A 175 -5.67 -7.42 6.00
N LYS A 176 -5.48 -8.68 5.60
CA LYS A 176 -6.35 -9.79 6.01
C LYS A 176 -6.31 -10.03 7.52
N PHE A 177 -5.12 -10.04 8.13
CA PHE A 177 -4.98 -10.24 9.57
C PHE A 177 -5.67 -9.14 10.38
N ARG A 178 -5.60 -7.89 9.89
CA ARG A 178 -6.24 -6.74 10.55
C ARG A 178 -7.76 -6.66 10.33
N ASN A 179 -8.36 -7.59 9.60
CA ASN A 179 -9.76 -7.53 9.16
C ASN A 179 -10.11 -6.19 8.48
N PHE A 180 -9.13 -5.61 7.77
CA PHE A 180 -9.28 -4.33 7.07
C PHE A 180 -10.22 -4.51 5.88
N GLY A 181 -11.44 -3.97 6.01
CA GLY A 181 -12.51 -4.16 5.05
C GLY A 181 -12.66 -3.01 4.05
N LYS A 182 -13.72 -3.12 3.23
CA LYS A 182 -14.05 -2.10 2.22
C LYS A 182 -14.29 -0.71 2.83
N LEU A 183 -14.92 -0.65 4.01
CA LEU A 183 -15.20 0.62 4.70
C LEU A 183 -13.91 1.28 5.21
N ASP A 184 -12.94 0.48 5.65
CA ASP A 184 -11.64 1.02 6.06
C ASP A 184 -10.85 1.53 4.86
N PHE A 185 -10.89 0.79 3.74
CA PHE A 185 -10.27 1.20 2.48
C PHE A 185 -10.81 2.55 1.99
N LYS A 186 -12.12 2.79 2.14
CA LYS A 186 -12.76 4.06 1.82
C LYS A 186 -12.16 5.25 2.56
N LYS A 187 -11.77 5.10 3.83
CA LYS A 187 -11.18 6.17 4.64
C LYS A 187 -9.91 6.75 4.00
N PHE A 188 -9.13 5.90 3.32
CA PHE A 188 -7.88 6.28 2.67
C PHE A 188 -8.03 6.62 1.17
N HIS A 189 -9.22 6.37 0.58
CA HIS A 189 -9.50 6.60 -0.84
C HIS A 189 -10.80 7.40 -1.06
N PRO A 190 -10.90 8.64 -0.54
CA PRO A 190 -12.17 9.39 -0.55
C PRO A 190 -12.64 9.80 -1.96
N SER A 191 -11.71 9.97 -2.90
CA SER A 191 -12.00 10.55 -4.23
C SER A 191 -12.00 9.55 -5.39
N GLY A 192 -11.58 8.31 -5.17
CA GLY A 192 -11.51 7.27 -6.21
C GLY A 192 -12.89 6.75 -6.63
N SER A 193 -12.97 6.10 -7.79
CA SER A 193 -14.18 5.42 -8.27
C SER A 193 -14.73 4.45 -7.21
N LEU A 194 -13.85 3.68 -6.58
CA LEU A 194 -14.20 2.76 -5.50
C LEU A 194 -14.72 3.52 -4.25
N GLY A 195 -14.13 4.66 -3.89
CA GLY A 195 -14.61 5.51 -2.80
C GLY A 195 -16.02 6.05 -3.05
N LYS A 196 -16.36 6.35 -4.32
CA LYS A 196 -17.72 6.77 -4.71
C LYS A 196 -18.74 5.63 -4.58
N ILE A 197 -18.39 4.42 -5.00
CA ILE A 197 -19.26 3.22 -4.91
C ILE A 197 -19.48 2.81 -3.44
N LEU A 198 -18.52 3.05 -2.56
CA LEU A 198 -18.58 2.69 -1.14
C LEU A 198 -19.21 3.77 -0.26
N LYS A 199 -19.80 4.83 -0.84
CA LYS A 199 -20.55 5.82 -0.06
C LYS A 199 -21.73 5.17 0.65
N THR A 200 -21.87 5.48 1.92
CA THR A 200 -23.01 5.05 2.74
C THR A 200 -24.10 6.12 2.70
N VAL A 201 -25.30 5.78 3.19
CA VAL A 201 -26.38 6.76 3.37
C VAL A 201 -25.91 7.90 4.29
N ASP A 202 -25.12 7.58 5.32
CA ASP A 202 -24.55 8.56 6.26
C ASP A 202 -23.65 9.61 5.58
N ASP A 203 -22.89 9.21 4.54
CA ASP A 203 -22.04 10.13 3.75
C ASP A 203 -22.85 11.08 2.84
N LEU A 204 -24.08 10.72 2.51
CA LEU A 204 -24.89 11.41 1.50
C LEU A 204 -26.12 12.09 2.09
N MET A 205 -26.58 11.65 3.28
CA MET A 205 -27.77 12.20 3.90
C MET A 205 -27.61 13.67 4.26
N LEU A 206 -28.70 14.38 4.15
CA LEU A 206 -28.79 15.77 4.64
C LEU A 206 -29.01 15.77 6.14
N THR A 207 -28.36 16.68 6.85
CA THR A 207 -28.43 16.79 8.30
C THR A 207 -28.82 18.19 8.77
N GLY A 208 -29.39 18.29 9.96
CA GLY A 208 -29.65 19.55 10.64
C GLY A 208 -30.56 20.49 9.82
N LYS A 209 -30.13 21.74 9.67
CA LYS A 209 -30.89 22.78 8.95
C LYS A 209 -31.08 22.53 7.46
N LYS A 210 -30.41 21.56 6.85
CA LYS A 210 -30.61 21.21 5.44
C LYS A 210 -31.86 20.38 5.22
N ILE A 211 -32.36 19.69 6.24
CA ILE A 211 -33.55 18.85 6.19
C ILE A 211 -34.79 19.76 6.16
N PRO A 212 -35.78 19.52 5.26
CA PRO A 212 -36.99 20.32 5.13
C PRO A 212 -38.05 19.92 6.15
N PHE A 213 -37.78 20.15 7.44
CA PHE A 213 -38.77 19.90 8.50
C PHE A 213 -39.80 21.03 8.62
N VAL A 214 -41.06 20.64 8.75
CA VAL A 214 -42.18 21.53 9.11
C VAL A 214 -43.05 20.90 10.21
N ARG A 215 -43.81 21.74 10.91
CA ARG A 215 -44.81 21.26 11.88
C ARG A 215 -46.13 20.93 11.19
N GLU A 216 -46.88 20.03 11.76
CA GLU A 216 -48.21 19.59 11.27
C GLU A 216 -49.24 20.71 11.09
N ASN A 217 -49.13 21.80 11.86
CA ASN A 217 -50.04 22.93 11.84
C ASN A 217 -49.63 24.08 10.91
N ILE A 218 -48.65 23.89 10.04
CA ILE A 218 -48.25 24.90 9.04
C ILE A 218 -49.23 24.99 7.91
N THR A 219 -49.43 26.20 7.35
CA THR A 219 -50.29 26.35 6.17
C THR A 219 -49.66 25.73 4.92
N MET A 220 -50.47 25.27 3.97
CA MET A 220 -49.96 24.71 2.71
C MET A 220 -49.10 25.76 1.93
N LYS A 221 -49.46 27.03 1.97
CA LYS A 221 -48.74 28.13 1.38
C LYS A 221 -47.30 28.20 1.92
N ASP A 222 -47.12 28.07 3.21
CA ASP A 222 -45.80 28.14 3.84
C ASP A 222 -45.03 26.83 3.67
N ALA A 223 -45.70 25.70 3.65
CA ALA A 223 -45.11 24.40 3.30
C ALA A 223 -44.49 24.44 1.89
N LEU A 224 -45.18 24.96 0.91
CA LEU A 224 -44.68 25.14 -0.47
C LEU A 224 -43.46 26.07 -0.53
N LYS A 225 -43.43 27.14 0.27
CA LYS A 225 -42.23 28.00 0.38
C LYS A 225 -41.01 27.21 0.84
N VAL A 226 -41.18 26.30 1.84
CA VAL A 226 -40.06 25.48 2.33
C VAL A 226 -39.58 24.49 1.25
N ILE A 227 -40.51 23.82 0.55
CA ILE A 227 -40.20 22.93 -0.58
C ILE A 227 -39.34 23.67 -1.64
N ASN A 228 -39.85 24.84 -2.07
CA ASN A 228 -39.18 25.64 -3.09
C ASN A 228 -37.79 26.14 -2.63
N LYS A 229 -37.67 26.59 -1.38
CA LYS A 229 -36.39 27.05 -0.80
C LYS A 229 -35.38 25.92 -0.68
N LYS A 230 -35.79 24.72 -0.31
CA LYS A 230 -34.89 23.56 -0.11
C LYS A 230 -34.62 22.80 -1.38
N LYS A 231 -35.43 22.92 -2.42
CA LYS A 231 -35.28 22.27 -3.75
C LYS A 231 -35.08 20.75 -3.70
N LEU A 232 -35.68 20.08 -2.70
CA LEU A 232 -35.59 18.64 -2.52
C LEU A 232 -36.81 17.87 -2.99
N GLY A 233 -37.90 18.57 -3.36
CA GLY A 233 -39.15 17.96 -3.82
C GLY A 233 -39.93 17.22 -2.73
N VAL A 234 -39.47 17.22 -1.47
CA VAL A 234 -40.06 16.53 -0.33
C VAL A 234 -40.18 17.46 0.88
N LEU A 235 -41.08 17.13 1.80
CA LEU A 235 -41.26 17.81 3.07
C LEU A 235 -41.41 16.76 4.16
N LEU A 236 -40.76 16.96 5.29
CA LEU A 236 -40.89 16.11 6.45
C LEU A 236 -41.75 16.79 7.52
N VAL A 237 -42.88 16.22 7.80
CA VAL A 237 -43.82 16.73 8.82
C VAL A 237 -43.48 16.11 10.16
N CYS A 238 -43.33 16.93 11.19
CA CYS A 238 -43.04 16.46 12.54
C CYS A 238 -43.98 17.10 13.57
N ASN A 239 -44.26 16.37 14.67
CA ASN A 239 -45.01 16.87 15.79
C ASN A 239 -44.15 17.80 16.68
N LYS A 240 -44.77 18.36 17.77
CA LYS A 240 -44.06 19.21 18.74
C LYS A 240 -42.81 18.56 19.38
N LYS A 241 -42.77 17.23 19.49
CA LYS A 241 -41.64 16.45 20.03
C LYS A 241 -40.59 16.09 18.95
N LYS A 242 -40.65 16.68 17.76
CA LYS A 242 -39.80 16.39 16.60
C LYS A 242 -39.84 14.94 16.11
N LYS A 243 -40.88 14.18 16.44
CA LYS A 243 -41.10 12.86 15.90
C LYS A 243 -41.73 13.01 14.50
N LEU A 244 -41.21 12.28 13.54
CA LEU A 244 -41.71 12.24 12.17
C LEU A 244 -43.16 11.69 12.19
N LEU A 245 -44.07 12.35 11.49
CA LEU A 245 -45.41 11.86 11.23
C LEU A 245 -45.40 11.24 9.82
N VAL A 246 -45.66 9.93 9.73
CA VAL A 246 -45.73 9.16 8.48
C VAL A 246 -47.17 9.13 8.02
#